data_1594d42111d3477d2eaf7d2ef6710b28
#
_entry.id   1594d42111d3477d2eaf7d2ef6710b28
#
_cell.length_a   1.000
_cell.length_b   1.000
_cell.length_c   1.000
_cell.angle_alpha   90.00
_cell.angle_beta   90.00
_cell.angle_gamma   90.00
#
_symmetry.space_group_name_H-M   'P 1'
#
loop_
_entity.id
_entity.type
_entity.pdbx_description
1 polymer ?
#
loop_
_entity_poly.entity_id
_entity_poly.type
_entity_poly.pdbx_seq_one_letter_code
_entity_poly.pdbx_strand_id
1 'polypeptide(L)'
;NKGGRYCIGDTQMVEAIERYFAQDDECIDDSRHEIISALLDEEEILSHPLTFADYNYRMKQFCYHDSYRYKVEITYQCYKMQEWDILKDWICDVEIFEILYRTNRSLLEDSWKAIMNDNPEVTPEVYAELDFDEIDSFLIPVIANDMATFLSSSFHLTKAAAAVSEKSMEGAAMPLIAKSVLKMNEGCRYARNEEYETACDCFLKALVMQENIVPTPELEIANTCRNLALAYYYNEQYNEAVIYLNRALDYHAASADEKSQAEVIELSEYLAYCDYYKDEEESAAEKFRKVAEMHESLNGRLSGGVAKCLRMQGKCLYY
;
A
#
# COMPACT_ATOMS: atom_id res chain seq x y z
N ASN A 1 33.14 -19.63 -7.02
CA ASN A 1 31.76 -20.09 -7.21
C ASN A 1 31.77 -21.57 -7.60
N LYS A 2 31.83 -22.48 -6.65
CA LYS A 2 31.62 -23.92 -6.87
C LYS A 2 30.37 -24.29 -6.08
N GLY A 3 29.25 -24.40 -6.79
CA GLY A 3 27.99 -24.87 -6.21
C GLY A 3 27.15 -23.82 -5.48
N GLY A 4 27.17 -22.54 -5.87
CA GLY A 4 26.26 -21.51 -5.32
C GLY A 4 26.45 -21.13 -3.86
N ARG A 5 27.50 -21.59 -3.21
CA ARG A 5 27.78 -21.29 -1.81
C ARG A 5 28.89 -20.25 -1.70
N TYR A 6 28.67 -19.22 -0.91
CA TYR A 6 29.69 -18.22 -0.59
C TYR A 6 30.57 -18.74 0.55
N CYS A 7 31.89 -18.59 0.40
CA CYS A 7 32.83 -18.78 1.51
C CYS A 7 33.10 -17.40 2.12
N ILE A 8 33.07 -17.30 3.44
CA ILE A 8 33.45 -16.07 4.18
C ILE A 8 34.96 -15.86 4.08
N GLY A 9 35.61 -16.00 3.14
CA GLY A 9 37.01 -15.70 2.86
C GLY A 9 37.17 -15.10 1.46
N ASP A 10 36.06 -14.83 0.81
CA ASP A 10 36.07 -14.10 -0.43
C ASP A 10 36.25 -12.60 -0.12
N THR A 11 37.39 -12.08 -0.52
CA THR A 11 37.75 -10.65 -0.33
C THR A 11 36.65 -9.70 -0.85
N GLN A 12 35.91 -10.14 -1.87
CA GLN A 12 34.81 -9.36 -2.43
C GLN A 12 33.59 -9.27 -1.48
N MET A 13 33.35 -10.28 -0.66
CA MET A 13 32.25 -10.27 0.32
C MET A 13 32.63 -9.42 1.52
N VAL A 14 33.88 -9.48 1.99
CA VAL A 14 34.40 -8.60 3.03
C VAL A 14 34.33 -7.14 2.56
N GLU A 15 34.78 -6.84 1.33
CA GLU A 15 34.66 -5.50 0.74
C GLU A 15 33.20 -5.05 0.51
N ALA A 16 32.27 -5.98 0.25
CA ALA A 16 30.86 -5.65 0.11
C ALA A 16 30.23 -5.31 1.47
N ILE A 17 30.55 -6.08 2.50
CA ILE A 17 30.18 -5.84 3.89
C ILE A 17 30.78 -4.50 4.37
N GLU A 18 32.05 -4.25 4.10
CA GLU A 18 32.72 -3.00 4.43
C GLU A 18 32.10 -1.78 3.72
N ARG A 19 31.74 -1.90 2.42
CA ARG A 19 31.06 -0.83 1.67
C ARG A 19 29.65 -0.58 2.19
N TYR A 20 28.93 -1.60 2.55
CA TYR A 20 27.58 -1.49 3.10
C TYR A 20 27.59 -0.73 4.44
N PHE A 21 28.53 -1.07 5.34
CA PHE A 21 28.68 -0.38 6.61
C PHE A 21 29.38 1.00 6.50
N ALA A 22 30.11 1.27 5.41
CA ALA A 22 30.79 2.57 5.19
C ALA A 22 29.83 3.68 4.73
N GLN A 23 28.58 3.38 4.42
CA GLN A 23 27.61 4.38 3.94
C GLN A 23 26.92 5.16 5.06
N ASP A 24 27.11 4.79 6.33
CA ASP A 24 26.51 5.46 7.50
C ASP A 24 27.60 5.91 8.51
N ASP A 25 27.91 7.21 8.47
CA ASP A 25 29.07 7.82 9.15
C ASP A 25 28.90 8.06 10.66
N GLU A 26 27.81 7.73 11.33
CA GLU A 26 27.57 8.23 12.70
C GLU A 26 27.59 7.22 13.87
N CYS A 27 27.77 5.89 13.67
CA CYS A 27 27.61 4.96 14.80
C CYS A 27 28.48 3.69 14.80
N ILE A 28 29.67 3.64 14.17
CA ILE A 28 30.15 2.33 13.73
C ILE A 28 31.61 1.97 14.11
N ASP A 29 32.30 2.68 14.93
CA ASP A 29 33.74 2.42 15.01
C ASP A 29 34.13 1.15 15.76
N ASP A 30 33.51 0.82 16.89
CA ASP A 30 33.91 -0.34 17.70
C ASP A 30 33.22 -1.66 17.29
N SER A 31 31.96 -1.63 16.97
CA SER A 31 31.17 -2.83 16.58
C SER A 31 31.60 -3.42 15.24
N ARG A 32 32.08 -2.59 14.33
CA ARG A 32 32.54 -2.95 12.98
C ARG A 32 33.81 -3.80 13.01
N HIS A 33 34.77 -3.39 13.84
CA HIS A 33 36.02 -4.11 14.00
C HIS A 33 35.80 -5.49 14.66
N GLU A 34 34.90 -5.57 15.63
CA GLU A 34 34.53 -6.82 16.28
C GLU A 34 33.81 -7.78 15.32
N ILE A 35 32.92 -7.29 14.46
CA ILE A 35 32.22 -8.12 13.46
C ILE A 35 33.22 -8.68 12.45
N ILE A 36 34.09 -7.85 11.92
CA ILE A 36 35.10 -8.26 10.93
C ILE A 36 36.11 -9.20 11.58
N SER A 37 36.61 -8.92 12.79
CA SER A 37 37.52 -9.80 13.53
C SER A 37 36.89 -11.15 13.82
N ALA A 38 35.64 -11.18 14.30
CA ALA A 38 34.96 -12.43 14.59
C ALA A 38 34.59 -13.25 13.35
N LEU A 39 34.45 -12.61 12.20
CA LEU A 39 34.26 -13.29 10.90
C LEU A 39 35.58 -13.82 10.33
N LEU A 40 36.71 -13.23 10.71
CA LEU A 40 38.04 -13.54 10.15
C LEU A 40 38.95 -14.39 11.08
N ASP A 41 38.72 -14.41 12.41
CA ASP A 41 39.68 -14.98 13.40
C ASP A 41 39.56 -16.48 13.60
N GLU A 42 38.62 -17.19 12.97
CA GLU A 42 38.56 -18.65 13.12
C GLU A 42 39.13 -19.35 11.85
N GLU A 43 40.37 -19.78 11.88
CA GLU A 43 41.02 -20.55 10.81
C GLU A 43 40.21 -21.78 10.37
N GLU A 44 39.39 -22.37 11.26
CA GLU A 44 38.50 -23.49 10.94
C GLU A 44 37.37 -23.14 9.99
N ILE A 45 36.94 -21.86 9.92
CA ILE A 45 35.84 -21.39 9.10
C ILE A 45 36.28 -21.18 7.65
N LEU A 46 37.53 -20.81 7.44
CA LEU A 46 38.11 -20.59 6.12
C LEU A 46 38.27 -21.90 5.33
N SER A 47 38.21 -23.04 5.98
CA SER A 47 38.39 -24.37 5.35
C SER A 47 37.06 -24.98 4.85
N HIS A 48 35.90 -24.52 5.33
CA HIS A 48 34.58 -25.05 4.94
C HIS A 48 33.64 -23.94 4.53
N PRO A 49 32.83 -24.12 3.46
CA PRO A 49 31.83 -23.15 3.09
C PRO A 49 30.78 -23.06 4.22
N LEU A 50 30.52 -21.83 4.71
CA LEU A 50 29.46 -21.60 5.67
C LEU A 50 28.11 -21.90 5.04
N THR A 51 27.28 -22.60 5.78
CA THR A 51 25.88 -22.75 5.44
C THR A 51 25.14 -21.44 5.75
N PHE A 52 23.97 -21.26 5.15
CA PHE A 52 23.09 -20.14 5.51
C PHE A 52 22.76 -20.12 7.00
N ALA A 53 22.60 -21.30 7.63
CA ALA A 53 22.36 -21.40 9.08
C ALA A 53 23.53 -20.85 9.90
N ASP A 54 24.77 -21.14 9.50
CA ASP A 54 25.97 -20.64 10.18
C ASP A 54 26.10 -19.13 10.03
N TYR A 55 25.85 -18.61 8.82
CA TYR A 55 25.84 -17.18 8.54
C TYR A 55 24.75 -16.48 9.36
N ASN A 56 23.53 -17.01 9.34
CA ASN A 56 22.39 -16.48 10.08
C ASN A 56 22.66 -16.49 11.60
N TYR A 57 23.20 -17.57 12.15
CA TYR A 57 23.56 -17.65 13.56
C TYR A 57 24.57 -16.56 13.95
N ARG A 58 25.59 -16.33 13.14
CA ARG A 58 26.64 -15.33 13.39
C ARG A 58 26.11 -13.91 13.27
N MET A 59 25.40 -13.61 12.19
CA MET A 59 24.78 -12.30 12.01
C MET A 59 23.81 -11.97 13.13
N LYS A 60 23.07 -12.96 13.65
CA LYS A 60 22.18 -12.80 14.79
C LYS A 60 22.91 -12.46 16.10
N GLN A 61 24.12 -12.95 16.26
CA GLN A 61 24.96 -12.62 17.41
C GLN A 61 25.50 -11.19 17.37
N PHE A 62 25.88 -10.71 16.19
CA PHE A 62 26.53 -9.41 16.01
C PHE A 62 25.56 -8.24 15.82
N CYS A 63 24.40 -8.48 15.22
CA CYS A 63 23.41 -7.45 14.95
C CYS A 63 22.35 -7.31 16.05
N TYR A 64 22.66 -7.70 17.28
CA TYR A 64 21.73 -7.63 18.40
C TYR A 64 21.16 -6.22 18.66
N HIS A 65 21.89 -5.19 18.28
CA HIS A 65 21.46 -3.79 18.40
C HIS A 65 20.86 -3.19 17.11
N ASP A 66 21.00 -3.85 15.96
CA ASP A 66 20.45 -3.39 14.68
C ASP A 66 19.69 -4.52 13.96
N SER A 67 18.58 -4.95 14.59
CA SER A 67 17.76 -6.05 14.10
C SER A 67 17.23 -5.83 12.66
N TYR A 68 17.16 -4.60 12.25
CA TYR A 68 16.65 -4.10 11.00
C TYR A 68 17.55 -4.41 9.79
N ARG A 69 18.83 -3.96 9.88
CA ARG A 69 19.83 -4.18 8.82
C ARG A 69 20.14 -5.66 8.67
N TYR A 70 20.21 -6.35 9.78
CA TYR A 70 20.38 -7.79 9.84
C TYR A 70 19.30 -8.53 9.01
N LYS A 71 18.04 -8.19 9.18
CA LYS A 71 16.92 -8.86 8.50
C LYS A 71 16.94 -8.60 7.00
N VAL A 72 17.25 -7.38 6.57
CA VAL A 72 17.41 -7.03 5.16
C VAL A 72 18.61 -7.77 4.54
N GLU A 73 19.74 -7.83 5.25
CA GLU A 73 20.93 -8.51 4.79
C GLU A 73 20.72 -10.02 4.64
N ILE A 74 20.08 -10.68 5.60
CA ILE A 74 19.73 -12.10 5.47
C ILE A 74 18.86 -12.34 4.25
N THR A 75 17.86 -11.52 4.03
CA THR A 75 17.00 -11.64 2.85
C THR A 75 17.82 -11.56 1.56
N TYR A 76 18.74 -10.58 1.49
CA TYR A 76 19.63 -10.41 0.34
C TYR A 76 20.55 -11.62 0.14
N GLN A 77 21.11 -12.18 1.22
CA GLN A 77 22.00 -13.34 1.13
C GLN A 77 21.24 -14.61 0.74
N CYS A 78 20.05 -14.88 1.30
CA CYS A 78 19.18 -15.96 0.85
C CYS A 78 18.88 -15.86 -0.65
N TYR A 79 18.52 -14.66 -1.11
CA TYR A 79 18.26 -14.38 -2.52
C TYR A 79 19.49 -14.66 -3.39
N LYS A 80 20.68 -14.21 -2.97
CA LYS A 80 21.94 -14.43 -3.70
C LYS A 80 22.39 -15.89 -3.72
N MET A 81 22.12 -16.61 -2.64
CA MET A 81 22.45 -18.03 -2.52
C MET A 81 21.43 -18.94 -3.21
N GLN A 82 20.31 -18.40 -3.68
CA GLN A 82 19.21 -19.14 -4.30
C GLN A 82 18.59 -20.20 -3.37
N GLU A 83 18.54 -19.89 -2.06
CA GLU A 83 17.92 -20.75 -1.05
C GLU A 83 16.43 -20.40 -0.94
N TRP A 84 15.65 -20.77 -1.99
CA TRP A 84 14.28 -20.29 -2.19
C TRP A 84 13.29 -20.73 -1.11
N ASP A 85 13.41 -21.94 -0.60
CA ASP A 85 12.54 -22.43 0.47
C ASP A 85 12.78 -21.65 1.78
N ILE A 86 14.07 -21.43 2.12
CA ILE A 86 14.43 -20.63 3.29
C ILE A 86 13.99 -19.18 3.13
N LEU A 87 14.21 -18.62 1.95
CA LEU A 87 13.82 -17.26 1.62
C LEU A 87 12.31 -17.08 1.73
N LYS A 88 11.53 -18.02 1.19
CA LYS A 88 10.08 -18.02 1.29
C LYS A 88 9.60 -18.00 2.75
N ASP A 89 10.08 -18.95 3.54
CA ASP A 89 9.68 -19.06 4.95
C ASP A 89 10.10 -17.80 5.74
N TRP A 90 11.26 -17.22 5.38
CA TRP A 90 11.78 -16.00 5.99
C TRP A 90 10.91 -14.77 5.68
N ILE A 91 10.57 -14.53 4.41
CA ILE A 91 9.78 -13.37 4.00
C ILE A 91 8.28 -13.52 4.28
N CYS A 92 7.81 -14.72 4.65
CA CYS A 92 6.46 -14.95 5.17
C CYS A 92 6.32 -14.57 6.66
N ASP A 93 7.41 -14.33 7.37
CA ASP A 93 7.33 -13.75 8.71
C ASP A 93 6.82 -12.31 8.63
N VAL A 94 5.85 -11.97 9.47
CA VAL A 94 5.15 -10.68 9.42
C VAL A 94 6.08 -9.51 9.72
N GLU A 95 7.00 -9.67 10.67
CA GLU A 95 7.96 -8.62 11.02
C GLU A 95 8.98 -8.41 9.89
N ILE A 96 9.43 -9.49 9.28
CA ILE A 96 10.34 -9.43 8.13
C ILE A 96 9.66 -8.76 6.93
N PHE A 97 8.42 -9.17 6.64
CA PHE A 97 7.62 -8.53 5.60
C PHE A 97 7.55 -7.01 5.80
N GLU A 98 7.16 -6.57 6.98
CA GLU A 98 6.96 -5.16 7.32
C GLU A 98 8.26 -4.35 7.16
N ILE A 99 9.36 -4.92 7.64
CA ILE A 99 10.69 -4.32 7.50
C ILE A 99 11.05 -4.15 6.02
N LEU A 100 10.97 -5.22 5.23
CA LEU A 100 11.31 -5.18 3.82
C LEU A 100 10.38 -4.27 3.02
N TYR A 101 9.08 -4.34 3.29
CA TYR A 101 8.09 -3.50 2.61
C TYR A 101 8.38 -2.01 2.78
N ARG A 102 8.81 -1.59 3.99
CA ARG A 102 9.10 -0.19 4.29
C ARG A 102 10.50 0.26 3.90
N THR A 103 11.48 -0.63 3.94
CA THR A 103 12.89 -0.25 3.77
C THR A 103 13.48 -0.68 2.43
N ASN A 104 13.08 -1.83 1.91
CA ASN A 104 13.62 -2.38 0.66
C ASN A 104 12.57 -3.22 -0.09
N ARG A 105 11.48 -2.56 -0.49
CA ARG A 105 10.36 -3.19 -1.19
C ARG A 105 10.80 -3.90 -2.49
N SER A 106 11.77 -3.36 -3.20
CA SER A 106 12.28 -3.99 -4.43
C SER A 106 12.89 -5.36 -4.15
N LEU A 107 13.63 -5.51 -3.04
CA LEU A 107 14.19 -6.81 -2.65
C LEU A 107 13.08 -7.82 -2.34
N LEU A 108 12.02 -7.40 -1.66
CA LEU A 108 10.86 -8.24 -1.36
C LEU A 108 10.14 -8.68 -2.66
N GLU A 109 9.92 -7.76 -3.60
CA GLU A 109 9.32 -8.06 -4.91
C GLU A 109 10.18 -9.01 -5.74
N ASP A 110 11.50 -8.77 -5.80
CA ASP A 110 12.43 -9.60 -6.56
C ASP A 110 12.60 -10.98 -5.93
N SER A 111 12.56 -11.08 -4.60
CA SER A 111 12.55 -12.35 -3.88
C SER A 111 11.34 -13.21 -4.28
N TRP A 112 10.14 -12.63 -4.26
CA TRP A 112 8.93 -13.35 -4.69
C TRP A 112 8.97 -13.75 -6.17
N LYS A 113 9.43 -12.86 -7.05
CA LYS A 113 9.59 -13.19 -8.48
C LYS A 113 10.56 -14.36 -8.69
N ALA A 114 11.65 -14.41 -7.92
CA ALA A 114 12.62 -15.49 -8.00
C ALA A 114 12.05 -16.82 -7.47
N ILE A 115 11.34 -16.80 -6.35
CA ILE A 115 10.64 -17.96 -5.79
C ILE A 115 9.62 -18.52 -6.79
N MET A 116 8.77 -17.65 -7.36
CA MET A 116 7.77 -18.05 -8.37
C MET A 116 8.39 -18.57 -9.66
N ASN A 117 9.56 -18.09 -10.04
CA ASN A 117 10.29 -18.62 -11.21
C ASN A 117 10.85 -20.01 -10.96
N ASP A 118 11.26 -20.33 -9.73
CA ASP A 118 11.74 -21.65 -9.32
C ASP A 118 10.58 -22.63 -9.12
N ASN A 119 9.54 -22.18 -8.41
CA ASN A 119 8.33 -22.96 -8.17
C ASN A 119 7.06 -22.10 -8.40
N PRO A 120 6.42 -22.22 -9.60
CA PRO A 120 5.24 -21.42 -9.94
C PRO A 120 3.99 -21.69 -9.08
N GLU A 121 3.95 -22.80 -8.33
CA GLU A 121 2.84 -23.09 -7.42
C GLU A 121 2.94 -22.29 -6.10
N VAL A 122 4.11 -21.76 -5.80
CA VAL A 122 4.37 -20.94 -4.60
C VAL A 122 4.21 -19.48 -4.97
N THR A 123 3.17 -18.84 -4.44
CA THR A 123 2.85 -17.45 -4.75
C THR A 123 2.71 -16.62 -3.46
N PRO A 124 2.77 -15.28 -3.53
CA PRO A 124 2.54 -14.41 -2.38
C PRO A 124 1.13 -14.54 -1.77
N GLU A 125 0.23 -15.30 -2.35
CA GLU A 125 -1.09 -15.59 -1.77
C GLU A 125 -1.02 -16.22 -0.39
N VAL A 126 0.11 -16.84 -0.05
CA VAL A 126 0.39 -17.38 1.30
C VAL A 126 0.21 -16.32 2.42
N TYR A 127 0.38 -15.04 2.11
CA TYR A 127 0.11 -13.97 3.09
C TYR A 127 -1.36 -13.92 3.53
N ALA A 128 -2.30 -14.42 2.73
CA ALA A 128 -3.70 -14.53 3.12
C ALA A 128 -3.96 -15.60 4.21
N GLU A 129 -3.00 -16.49 4.42
CA GLU A 129 -3.09 -17.57 5.41
C GLU A 129 -2.40 -17.23 6.73
N LEU A 130 -1.63 -16.12 6.78
CA LEU A 130 -0.88 -15.72 7.97
C LEU A 130 -1.82 -15.41 9.14
N ASP A 131 -1.35 -15.73 10.34
CA ASP A 131 -2.02 -15.41 11.59
C ASP A 131 -1.52 -14.07 12.15
N PHE A 132 -2.45 -13.30 12.72
CA PHE A 132 -2.17 -12.02 13.34
C PHE A 132 -2.24 -12.07 14.87
N ASP A 133 -2.44 -13.24 15.48
CA ASP A 133 -2.70 -13.38 16.93
C ASP A 133 -1.54 -12.93 17.81
N GLU A 134 -0.30 -13.04 17.33
CA GLU A 134 0.91 -12.63 18.07
C GLU A 134 1.30 -11.16 17.82
N ILE A 135 0.57 -10.45 16.96
CA ILE A 135 0.87 -9.08 16.60
C ILE A 135 0.12 -8.12 17.52
N ASP A 136 0.79 -7.03 17.91
CA ASP A 136 0.14 -5.95 18.65
C ASP A 136 -1.07 -5.42 17.86
N SER A 137 -2.22 -5.43 18.51
CA SER A 137 -3.50 -5.04 17.91
C SER A 137 -3.51 -3.66 17.25
N PHE A 138 -2.63 -2.74 17.68
CA PHE A 138 -2.46 -1.43 17.06
C PHE A 138 -1.70 -1.50 15.73
N LEU A 139 -0.85 -2.50 15.53
CA LEU A 139 -0.07 -2.67 14.31
C LEU A 139 -0.81 -3.47 13.24
N ILE A 140 -1.73 -4.35 13.63
CA ILE A 140 -2.47 -5.23 12.71
C ILE A 140 -3.08 -4.44 11.52
N PRO A 141 -3.80 -3.31 11.73
CA PRO A 141 -4.42 -2.60 10.61
C PRO A 141 -3.41 -2.07 9.59
N VAL A 142 -2.25 -1.64 10.07
CA VAL A 142 -1.18 -1.09 9.25
C VAL A 142 -0.54 -2.20 8.44
N ILE A 143 -0.12 -3.27 9.09
CA ILE A 143 0.53 -4.41 8.47
C ILE A 143 -0.40 -5.09 7.44
N ALA A 144 -1.65 -5.34 7.82
CA ALA A 144 -2.64 -5.92 6.92
C ALA A 144 -2.89 -5.06 5.68
N ASN A 145 -2.94 -3.73 5.84
CA ASN A 145 -3.06 -2.81 4.72
C ASN A 145 -1.81 -2.84 3.82
N ASP A 146 -0.63 -2.89 4.40
CA ASP A 146 0.64 -2.93 3.67
C ASP A 146 0.78 -4.25 2.89
N MET A 147 0.44 -5.40 3.51
CA MET A 147 0.38 -6.70 2.84
C MET A 147 -0.65 -6.71 1.70
N ALA A 148 -1.86 -6.24 1.95
CA ALA A 148 -2.90 -6.18 0.94
C ALA A 148 -2.52 -5.23 -0.22
N THR A 149 -1.85 -4.13 0.07
CA THR A 149 -1.34 -3.21 -0.95
C THR A 149 -0.21 -3.84 -1.75
N PHE A 150 0.70 -4.57 -1.11
CA PHE A 150 1.76 -5.32 -1.78
C PHE A 150 1.18 -6.36 -2.75
N LEU A 151 0.27 -7.20 -2.29
CA LEU A 151 -0.38 -8.23 -3.09
C LEU A 151 -1.09 -7.63 -4.32
N SER A 152 -1.87 -6.58 -4.11
CA SER A 152 -2.65 -5.99 -5.20
C SER A 152 -1.81 -5.17 -6.18
N SER A 153 -0.83 -4.39 -5.70
CA SER A 153 -0.07 -3.48 -6.54
C SER A 153 1.13 -4.12 -7.22
N SER A 154 1.80 -5.08 -6.58
CA SER A 154 3.00 -5.72 -7.11
C SER A 154 2.69 -7.01 -7.90
N PHE A 155 1.62 -7.72 -7.53
CA PHE A 155 1.28 -9.02 -8.11
C PHE A 155 -0.15 -9.12 -8.68
N HIS A 156 -0.95 -8.07 -8.59
CA HIS A 156 -2.35 -8.03 -9.04
C HIS A 156 -3.26 -9.10 -8.37
N LEU A 157 -2.91 -9.52 -7.15
CA LEU A 157 -3.63 -10.53 -6.37
C LEU A 157 -4.71 -9.88 -5.48
N THR A 158 -5.73 -9.28 -6.10
CA THR A 158 -6.76 -8.50 -5.38
C THR A 158 -7.56 -9.38 -4.41
N LYS A 159 -7.86 -10.62 -4.76
CA LYS A 159 -8.60 -11.55 -3.89
C LYS A 159 -7.81 -11.93 -2.65
N ALA A 160 -6.51 -12.23 -2.80
CA ALA A 160 -5.63 -12.51 -1.67
C ALA A 160 -5.48 -11.26 -0.77
N ALA A 161 -5.36 -10.08 -1.38
CA ALA A 161 -5.35 -8.81 -0.64
C ALA A 161 -6.62 -8.59 0.20
N ALA A 162 -7.80 -8.94 -0.34
CA ALA A 162 -9.06 -8.90 0.39
C ALA A 162 -9.07 -9.91 1.54
N ALA A 163 -8.61 -11.14 1.30
CA ALA A 163 -8.54 -12.18 2.33
C ALA A 163 -7.62 -11.77 3.51
N VAL A 164 -6.46 -11.16 3.25
CA VAL A 164 -5.61 -10.57 4.31
C VAL A 164 -6.38 -9.55 5.14
N SER A 165 -7.09 -8.64 4.47
CA SER A 165 -7.88 -7.61 5.16
C SER A 165 -9.01 -8.21 6.00
N GLU A 166 -9.72 -9.20 5.49
CA GLU A 166 -10.81 -9.88 6.21
C GLU A 166 -10.29 -10.66 7.41
N LYS A 167 -9.25 -11.48 7.23
CA LYS A 167 -8.65 -12.27 8.30
C LYS A 167 -8.12 -11.39 9.43
N SER A 168 -7.47 -10.28 9.10
CA SER A 168 -6.99 -9.33 10.11
C SER A 168 -8.11 -8.70 10.94
N MET A 169 -9.33 -8.61 10.40
CA MET A 169 -10.50 -8.08 11.10
C MET A 169 -11.23 -9.11 11.98
N GLU A 170 -11.01 -10.41 11.74
CA GLU A 170 -11.61 -11.50 12.54
C GLU A 170 -10.95 -11.61 13.92
N GLY A 171 -9.68 -11.26 14.03
CA GLY A 171 -8.94 -11.23 15.30
C GLY A 171 -9.50 -10.23 16.30
N ALA A 172 -9.14 -10.38 17.56
CA ALA A 172 -9.71 -9.67 18.72
C ALA A 172 -9.85 -8.14 18.60
N ALA A 173 -10.03 -7.36 19.34
CA ALA A 173 -10.03 -5.95 19.75
C ALA A 173 -9.63 -4.87 18.71
N MET A 174 -9.66 -5.13 17.38
CA MET A 174 -9.38 -4.07 16.41
C MET A 174 -10.47 -2.97 16.50
N PRO A 175 -10.10 -1.68 16.70
CA PRO A 175 -11.05 -0.58 16.74
C PRO A 175 -11.89 -0.48 15.48
N LEU A 176 -13.18 -0.13 15.63
CA LEU A 176 -14.10 -0.05 14.48
C LEU A 176 -13.63 0.92 13.40
N ILE A 177 -12.96 2.01 13.80
CA ILE A 177 -12.35 2.97 12.86
C ILE A 177 -11.28 2.28 11.99
N ALA A 178 -10.43 1.45 12.57
CA ALA A 178 -9.39 0.75 11.83
C ALA A 178 -9.99 -0.27 10.85
N LYS A 179 -11.02 -1.01 11.27
CA LYS A 179 -11.78 -1.92 10.39
C LYS A 179 -12.41 -1.18 9.22
N SER A 180 -12.99 -0.01 9.46
CA SER A 180 -13.58 0.80 8.40
C SER A 180 -12.53 1.30 7.39
N VAL A 181 -11.34 1.68 7.85
CA VAL A 181 -10.24 2.10 6.97
C VAL A 181 -9.73 0.94 6.11
N LEU A 182 -9.56 -0.25 6.69
CA LEU A 182 -9.19 -1.44 5.92
C LEU A 182 -10.21 -1.75 4.83
N LYS A 183 -11.51 -1.69 5.17
CA LYS A 183 -12.58 -1.97 4.21
C LYS A 183 -12.67 -0.89 3.14
N MET A 184 -12.43 0.39 3.48
CA MET A 184 -12.33 1.47 2.51
C MET A 184 -11.14 1.25 1.54
N ASN A 185 -9.96 0.90 2.07
CA ASN A 185 -8.78 0.63 1.25
C ASN A 185 -8.97 -0.58 0.33
N GLU A 186 -9.70 -1.60 0.79
CA GLU A 186 -10.11 -2.74 -0.03
C GLU A 186 -10.99 -2.28 -1.21
N GLY A 187 -11.99 -1.46 -0.95
CA GLY A 187 -12.82 -0.84 -2.00
C GLY A 187 -11.97 -0.05 -3.02
N CYS A 188 -10.98 0.72 -2.55
CA CYS A 188 -10.05 1.43 -3.42
C CYS A 188 -9.22 0.49 -4.32
N ARG A 189 -8.84 -0.70 -3.81
CA ARG A 189 -8.12 -1.70 -4.61
C ARG A 189 -9.01 -2.29 -5.71
N TYR A 190 -10.24 -2.64 -5.38
CA TYR A 190 -11.23 -3.11 -6.37
C TYR A 190 -11.54 -2.03 -7.43
N ALA A 191 -11.72 -0.79 -7.01
CA ALA A 191 -11.99 0.31 -7.95
C ALA A 191 -10.81 0.56 -8.92
N ARG A 192 -9.56 0.41 -8.49
CA ARG A 192 -8.38 0.50 -9.38
C ARG A 192 -8.33 -0.63 -10.41
N ASN A 193 -8.90 -1.78 -10.09
CA ASN A 193 -9.02 -2.92 -11.01
C ASN A 193 -10.31 -2.89 -11.83
N GLU A 194 -11.05 -1.79 -11.79
CA GLU A 194 -12.32 -1.60 -12.51
C GLU A 194 -13.45 -2.55 -12.05
N GLU A 195 -13.29 -3.17 -10.86
CA GLU A 195 -14.29 -4.03 -10.21
C GLU A 195 -15.25 -3.15 -9.36
N TYR A 196 -15.98 -2.25 -10.02
CA TYR A 196 -16.72 -1.16 -9.36
C TYR A 196 -17.87 -1.64 -8.48
N GLU A 197 -18.58 -2.71 -8.86
CA GLU A 197 -19.66 -3.29 -8.04
C GLU A 197 -19.12 -3.77 -6.69
N THR A 198 -18.04 -4.54 -6.70
CA THR A 198 -17.37 -5.01 -5.48
C THR A 198 -16.81 -3.85 -4.65
N ALA A 199 -16.28 -2.83 -5.31
CA ALA A 199 -15.80 -1.62 -4.66
C ALA A 199 -16.93 -0.90 -3.91
N CYS A 200 -18.12 -0.76 -4.53
CA CYS A 200 -19.30 -0.17 -3.90
C CYS A 200 -19.69 -0.93 -2.62
N ASP A 201 -19.71 -2.27 -2.66
CA ASP A 201 -20.01 -3.09 -1.49
C ASP A 201 -19.02 -2.86 -0.34
N CYS A 202 -17.73 -2.76 -0.65
CA CYS A 202 -16.70 -2.48 0.33
C CYS A 202 -16.88 -1.09 0.96
N PHE A 203 -17.12 -0.06 0.13
CA PHE A 203 -17.35 1.30 0.62
C PHE A 203 -18.64 1.43 1.45
N LEU A 204 -19.71 0.73 1.08
CA LEU A 204 -20.94 0.69 1.87
C LEU A 204 -20.70 0.06 3.25
N LYS A 205 -19.97 -1.04 3.31
CA LYS A 205 -19.59 -1.68 4.60
C LYS A 205 -18.74 -0.74 5.45
N ALA A 206 -17.75 -0.04 4.84
CA ALA A 206 -16.95 0.95 5.54
C ALA A 206 -17.80 2.09 6.10
N LEU A 207 -18.73 2.62 5.30
CA LEU A 207 -19.63 3.69 5.68
C LEU A 207 -20.50 3.32 6.88
N VAL A 208 -21.11 2.12 6.85
CA VAL A 208 -21.91 1.59 7.98
C VAL A 208 -21.07 1.49 9.26
N MET A 209 -19.81 1.07 9.17
CA MET A 209 -18.91 1.03 10.32
C MET A 209 -18.65 2.43 10.86
N GLN A 210 -18.34 3.41 9.98
CA GLN A 210 -18.03 4.79 10.35
C GLN A 210 -19.22 5.50 11.01
N GLU A 211 -20.44 5.28 10.54
CA GLU A 211 -21.68 5.83 11.10
C GLU A 211 -21.97 5.31 12.53
N ASN A 212 -21.40 4.19 12.93
CA ASN A 212 -21.52 3.62 14.27
C ASN A 212 -20.39 4.06 15.23
N ILE A 213 -19.47 4.91 14.81
CA ILE A 213 -18.38 5.43 15.65
C ILE A 213 -18.82 6.69 16.39
N VAL A 214 -18.43 6.80 17.65
CA VAL A 214 -18.69 7.99 18.48
C VAL A 214 -17.36 8.46 19.09
N PRO A 215 -16.96 9.73 18.90
CA PRO A 215 -17.62 10.76 18.08
C PRO A 215 -17.58 10.43 16.59
N THR A 216 -18.55 10.92 15.84
CA THR A 216 -18.70 10.63 14.42
C THR A 216 -17.50 11.14 13.61
N PRO A 217 -16.82 10.29 12.81
CA PRO A 217 -15.69 10.71 12.00
C PRO A 217 -16.14 11.32 10.66
N GLU A 218 -16.60 12.56 10.71
CA GLU A 218 -17.25 13.25 9.58
C GLU A 218 -16.38 13.32 8.32
N LEU A 219 -15.08 13.57 8.48
CA LEU A 219 -14.13 13.62 7.36
C LEU A 219 -13.98 12.26 6.69
N GLU A 220 -13.84 11.19 7.45
CA GLU A 220 -13.73 9.83 6.95
C GLU A 220 -15.00 9.40 6.22
N ILE A 221 -16.16 9.79 6.75
CA ILE A 221 -17.46 9.57 6.11
C ILE A 221 -17.53 10.31 4.77
N ALA A 222 -17.12 11.58 4.73
CA ALA A 222 -17.11 12.35 3.50
C ALA A 222 -16.18 11.73 2.44
N ASN A 223 -14.98 11.30 2.84
CA ASN A 223 -14.04 10.60 1.96
C ASN A 223 -14.59 9.27 1.44
N THR A 224 -15.26 8.50 2.30
CA THR A 224 -15.89 7.23 1.90
C THR A 224 -17.07 7.48 0.95
N CYS A 225 -17.89 8.48 1.21
CA CYS A 225 -18.98 8.90 0.32
C CYS A 225 -18.45 9.33 -1.06
N ARG A 226 -17.35 10.10 -1.11
CA ARG A 226 -16.70 10.48 -2.36
C ARG A 226 -16.27 9.25 -3.15
N ASN A 227 -15.54 8.32 -2.52
CA ASN A 227 -15.06 7.12 -3.19
C ASN A 227 -16.20 6.21 -3.67
N LEU A 228 -17.24 6.06 -2.87
CA LEU A 228 -18.45 5.32 -3.21
C LEU A 228 -19.18 5.95 -4.41
N ALA A 229 -19.30 7.27 -4.39
CA ALA A 229 -19.92 8.00 -5.49
C ALA A 229 -19.16 7.83 -6.80
N LEU A 230 -17.83 7.88 -6.76
CA LEU A 230 -16.99 7.64 -7.94
C LEU A 230 -17.12 6.19 -8.43
N ALA A 231 -17.18 5.21 -7.53
CA ALA A 231 -17.40 3.82 -7.91
C ALA A 231 -18.77 3.63 -8.59
N TYR A 232 -19.84 4.22 -8.06
CA TYR A 232 -21.14 4.22 -8.71
C TYR A 232 -21.12 4.93 -10.07
N TYR A 233 -20.42 6.08 -10.16
CA TYR A 233 -20.29 6.82 -11.41
C TYR A 233 -19.62 5.97 -12.51
N TYR A 234 -18.50 5.33 -12.21
CA TYR A 234 -17.80 4.45 -13.15
C TYR A 234 -18.55 3.15 -13.45
N ASN A 235 -19.45 2.73 -12.54
CA ASN A 235 -20.39 1.62 -12.75
C ASN A 235 -21.68 2.05 -13.46
N GLU A 236 -21.73 3.29 -13.99
CA GLU A 236 -22.87 3.87 -14.72
C GLU A 236 -24.17 4.00 -13.88
N GLN A 237 -24.05 3.91 -12.56
CA GLN A 237 -25.16 4.08 -11.60
C GLN A 237 -25.23 5.54 -11.13
N TYR A 238 -25.61 6.42 -12.05
CA TYR A 238 -25.52 7.88 -11.84
C TYR A 238 -26.48 8.41 -10.78
N ASN A 239 -27.62 7.77 -10.56
CA ASN A 239 -28.57 8.19 -9.52
C ASN A 239 -28.00 7.94 -8.13
N GLU A 240 -27.39 6.78 -7.91
CA GLU A 240 -26.71 6.41 -6.68
C GLU A 240 -25.49 7.31 -6.45
N ALA A 241 -24.71 7.55 -7.50
CA ALA A 241 -23.58 8.47 -7.46
C ALA A 241 -23.97 9.85 -6.93
N VAL A 242 -25.07 10.44 -7.44
CA VAL A 242 -25.57 11.76 -7.04
C VAL A 242 -25.87 11.84 -5.53
N ILE A 243 -26.41 10.77 -4.95
CA ILE A 243 -26.73 10.73 -3.50
C ILE A 243 -25.45 10.92 -2.66
N TYR A 244 -24.41 10.15 -2.97
CA TYR A 244 -23.17 10.17 -2.21
C TYR A 244 -22.27 11.35 -2.55
N LEU A 245 -22.33 11.87 -3.80
CA LEU A 245 -21.69 13.13 -4.16
C LEU A 245 -22.23 14.30 -3.33
N ASN A 246 -23.55 14.40 -3.22
CA ASN A 246 -24.17 15.46 -2.40
C ASN A 246 -23.78 15.31 -0.93
N ARG A 247 -23.77 14.09 -0.38
CA ARG A 247 -23.39 13.86 1.02
C ARG A 247 -21.93 14.26 1.30
N ALA A 248 -21.02 13.98 0.38
CA ALA A 248 -19.62 14.42 0.49
C ALA A 248 -19.50 15.95 0.33
N LEU A 249 -20.28 16.54 -0.58
CA LEU A 249 -20.31 17.97 -0.83
C LEU A 249 -20.79 18.77 0.38
N ASP A 250 -21.82 18.28 1.09
CA ASP A 250 -22.35 18.93 2.31
C ASP A 250 -21.26 19.12 3.38
N TYR A 251 -20.36 18.13 3.53
CA TYR A 251 -19.24 18.24 4.44
C TYR A 251 -18.22 19.30 3.99
N HIS A 252 -17.75 19.20 2.74
CA HIS A 252 -16.67 20.07 2.24
C HIS A 252 -17.13 21.51 2.05
N ALA A 253 -18.41 21.73 1.70
CA ALA A 253 -18.98 23.08 1.56
C ALA A 253 -19.04 23.85 2.88
N ALA A 254 -19.04 23.18 4.02
CA ALA A 254 -19.00 23.80 5.32
C ALA A 254 -17.62 24.39 5.70
N SER A 255 -16.56 24.03 4.99
CA SER A 255 -15.20 24.50 5.23
C SER A 255 -14.78 25.53 4.17
N ALA A 256 -14.03 26.55 4.62
CA ALA A 256 -13.52 27.61 3.74
C ALA A 256 -12.03 27.40 3.34
N ASP A 257 -11.42 26.28 3.75
CA ASP A 257 -10.03 25.99 3.40
C ASP A 257 -9.88 25.61 1.92
N GLU A 258 -8.70 25.87 1.35
CA GLU A 258 -8.41 25.68 -0.07
C GLU A 258 -8.59 24.22 -0.51
N LYS A 259 -8.25 23.24 0.37
CA LYS A 259 -8.41 21.83 0.08
C LYS A 259 -9.88 21.45 -0.06
N SER A 260 -10.72 21.90 0.87
CA SER A 260 -12.18 21.68 0.80
C SER A 260 -12.80 22.37 -0.40
N GLN A 261 -12.33 23.56 -0.78
CA GLN A 261 -12.78 24.22 -2.02
C GLN A 261 -12.44 23.41 -3.28
N ALA A 262 -11.25 22.81 -3.35
CA ALA A 262 -10.88 21.95 -4.46
C ALA A 262 -11.76 20.69 -4.53
N GLU A 263 -12.06 20.05 -3.39
CA GLU A 263 -12.98 18.91 -3.30
C GLU A 263 -14.40 19.30 -3.75
N VAL A 264 -14.90 20.46 -3.33
CA VAL A 264 -16.22 20.99 -3.76
C VAL A 264 -16.29 21.13 -5.27
N ILE A 265 -15.24 21.65 -5.91
CA ILE A 265 -15.17 21.78 -7.36
C ILE A 265 -15.21 20.41 -8.03
N GLU A 266 -14.38 19.45 -7.58
CA GLU A 266 -14.33 18.10 -8.15
C GLU A 266 -15.68 17.39 -8.02
N LEU A 267 -16.28 17.39 -6.82
CA LEU A 267 -17.58 16.77 -6.58
C LEU A 267 -18.70 17.40 -7.43
N SER A 268 -18.69 18.73 -7.56
CA SER A 268 -19.65 19.44 -8.41
C SER A 268 -19.48 19.12 -9.89
N GLU A 269 -18.25 18.88 -10.33
CA GLU A 269 -17.95 18.45 -11.69
C GLU A 269 -18.54 17.06 -11.96
N TYR A 270 -18.38 16.10 -11.03
CA TYR A 270 -18.99 14.78 -11.17
C TYR A 270 -20.53 14.84 -11.15
N LEU A 271 -21.14 15.73 -10.36
CA LEU A 271 -22.58 15.95 -10.39
C LEU A 271 -23.05 16.44 -11.78
N ALA A 272 -22.28 17.33 -12.41
CA ALA A 272 -22.59 17.78 -13.76
C ALA A 272 -22.44 16.65 -14.80
N TYR A 273 -21.43 15.78 -14.65
CA TYR A 273 -21.30 14.60 -15.49
C TYR A 273 -22.42 13.58 -15.29
N CYS A 274 -22.88 13.36 -14.05
CA CYS A 274 -24.03 12.50 -13.80
C CYS A 274 -25.29 12.97 -14.53
N ASP A 275 -25.58 14.28 -14.49
CA ASP A 275 -26.71 14.83 -15.24
C ASP A 275 -26.53 14.68 -16.77
N TYR A 276 -25.32 14.91 -17.26
CA TYR A 276 -25.00 14.73 -18.68
C TYR A 276 -25.26 13.31 -19.17
N TYR A 277 -24.82 12.29 -18.39
CA TYR A 277 -25.03 10.91 -18.77
C TYR A 277 -26.44 10.37 -18.49
N LYS A 278 -27.26 11.14 -17.76
CA LYS A 278 -28.72 10.91 -17.60
C LYS A 278 -29.56 11.58 -18.64
N ASP A 279 -28.92 12.19 -19.66
CA ASP A 279 -29.58 13.00 -20.71
C ASP A 279 -30.36 14.21 -20.14
N GLU A 280 -29.88 14.77 -19.00
CA GLU A 280 -30.41 15.97 -18.35
C GLU A 280 -29.57 17.21 -18.79
N GLU A 281 -29.53 17.49 -20.11
CA GLU A 281 -28.57 18.42 -20.72
C GLU A 281 -28.67 19.84 -20.14
N GLU A 282 -29.88 20.37 -19.93
CA GLU A 282 -30.06 21.71 -19.37
C GLU A 282 -29.48 21.83 -17.96
N SER A 283 -29.72 20.82 -17.09
CA SER A 283 -29.19 20.75 -15.76
C SER A 283 -27.66 20.62 -15.77
N ALA A 284 -27.14 19.75 -16.63
CA ALA A 284 -25.70 19.54 -16.82
C ALA A 284 -25.03 20.85 -17.30
N ALA A 285 -25.58 21.55 -18.28
CA ALA A 285 -25.04 22.80 -18.79
C ALA A 285 -24.93 23.88 -17.69
N GLU A 286 -25.98 24.02 -16.88
CA GLU A 286 -25.99 24.99 -15.78
C GLU A 286 -24.97 24.62 -14.68
N LYS A 287 -24.83 23.33 -14.34
CA LYS A 287 -23.83 22.86 -13.39
C LYS A 287 -22.40 23.07 -13.91
N PHE A 288 -22.12 22.73 -15.20
CA PHE A 288 -20.80 23.00 -15.78
C PHE A 288 -20.45 24.47 -15.80
N ARG A 289 -21.43 25.37 -16.06
CA ARG A 289 -21.22 26.82 -15.97
C ARG A 289 -20.77 27.23 -14.55
N LYS A 290 -21.48 26.76 -13.53
CA LYS A 290 -21.15 27.06 -12.14
C LYS A 290 -19.76 26.54 -11.75
N VAL A 291 -19.43 25.31 -12.14
CA VAL A 291 -18.11 24.72 -11.90
C VAL A 291 -17.01 25.52 -12.62
N ALA A 292 -17.26 26.02 -13.83
CA ALA A 292 -16.32 26.89 -14.54
C ALA A 292 -16.04 28.19 -13.74
N GLU A 293 -17.08 28.79 -13.18
CA GLU A 293 -16.95 29.99 -12.33
C GLU A 293 -16.16 29.71 -11.04
N MET A 294 -16.37 28.54 -10.43
CA MET A 294 -15.59 28.09 -9.26
C MET A 294 -14.11 27.88 -9.62
N HIS A 295 -13.82 27.22 -10.74
CA HIS A 295 -12.45 27.09 -11.25
C HIS A 295 -11.80 28.45 -11.55
N GLU A 296 -12.55 29.41 -12.14
CA GLU A 296 -12.05 30.75 -12.43
C GLU A 296 -11.67 31.48 -11.13
N SER A 297 -12.48 31.36 -10.09
CA SER A 297 -12.23 32.00 -8.79
C SER A 297 -11.00 31.44 -8.07
N LEU A 298 -10.79 30.12 -8.14
CA LEU A 298 -9.68 29.45 -7.44
C LEU A 298 -8.37 29.47 -8.24
N ASN A 299 -8.44 29.21 -9.55
CA ASN A 299 -7.28 28.93 -10.41
C ASN A 299 -7.06 29.97 -11.51
N GLY A 300 -7.91 30.98 -11.59
CA GLY A 300 -7.88 32.01 -12.63
C GLY A 300 -8.52 31.58 -13.96
N ARG A 301 -8.85 32.58 -14.76
CA ARG A 301 -9.66 32.47 -15.99
C ARG A 301 -9.08 31.56 -17.08
N LEU A 302 -7.76 31.44 -17.13
CA LEU A 302 -7.06 30.63 -18.14
C LEU A 302 -6.72 29.22 -17.69
N SER A 303 -7.36 28.73 -16.61
CA SER A 303 -7.12 27.37 -16.12
C SER A 303 -7.71 26.31 -17.05
N GLY A 304 -7.07 25.14 -17.09
CA GLY A 304 -7.56 23.99 -17.86
C GLY A 304 -8.95 23.52 -17.39
N GLY A 305 -9.27 23.68 -16.10
CA GLY A 305 -10.58 23.36 -15.52
C GLY A 305 -11.70 24.22 -16.12
N VAL A 306 -11.49 25.54 -16.23
CA VAL A 306 -12.44 26.45 -16.89
C VAL A 306 -12.70 26.01 -18.34
N ALA A 307 -11.62 25.75 -19.11
CA ALA A 307 -11.75 25.35 -20.51
C ALA A 307 -12.50 24.01 -20.68
N LYS A 308 -12.24 23.04 -19.78
CA LYS A 308 -12.92 21.73 -19.74
C LYS A 308 -14.42 21.89 -19.49
N CYS A 309 -14.79 22.67 -18.47
CA CYS A 309 -16.19 22.88 -18.09
C CYS A 309 -16.96 23.64 -19.18
N LEU A 310 -16.40 24.72 -19.76
CA LEU A 310 -17.03 25.45 -20.83
C LEU A 310 -17.23 24.60 -22.11
N ARG A 311 -16.27 23.71 -22.40
CA ARG A 311 -16.43 22.75 -23.51
C ARG A 311 -17.59 21.78 -23.25
N MET A 312 -17.73 21.28 -22.02
CA MET A 312 -18.81 20.36 -21.64
C MET A 312 -20.17 21.10 -21.68
N GLN A 313 -20.23 22.32 -21.16
CA GLN A 313 -21.41 23.18 -21.28
C GLN A 313 -21.83 23.34 -22.72
N GLY A 314 -20.89 23.65 -23.61
CA GLY A 314 -21.16 23.77 -25.06
C GLY A 314 -21.72 22.49 -25.68
N LYS A 315 -21.23 21.32 -25.25
CA LYS A 315 -21.77 20.04 -25.70
C LYS A 315 -23.23 19.85 -25.27
N CYS A 316 -23.54 20.12 -24.01
CA CYS A 316 -24.91 20.00 -23.50
C CYS A 316 -25.90 20.94 -24.19
N LEU A 317 -25.46 22.10 -24.67
CA LEU A 317 -26.34 23.10 -25.33
C LEU A 317 -26.49 22.89 -26.85
N TYR A 318 -25.69 22.01 -27.46
CA TYR A 318 -25.68 21.81 -28.92
C TYR A 318 -26.61 20.67 -29.35
N TYR A 319 -27.02 19.80 -28.46
CA TYR A 319 -27.98 18.73 -28.70
C TYR A 319 -29.34 19.11 -28.16
#